data_9fae6132b7ed89547b1c6db899b8756c
#
_entry.id   9fae6132b7ed89547b1c6db899b8756c
#
_cell.length_a   1.000
_cell.length_b   1.000
_cell.length_c   1.000
_cell.angle_alpha   90.00
_cell.angle_beta   90.00
_cell.angle_gamma   90.00
#
_symmetry.space_group_name_H-M   'P 1'
#
loop_
_entity.id
_entity.type
_entity.pdbx_description
1 polymer ?
#
loop_
_entity_poly.entity_id
_entity_poly.type
_entity_poly.pdbx_seq_one_letter_code
_entity_poly.pdbx_strand_id
1 'polypeptide(L)'
;LSPAAAPHASTIVSTPEDAITAGETSIPSQGENMPAYHARPASADGPLPIVIVVQEIFGVHEHIRDLCRRLALEGYLAVAPELYFRQGDPNDYSDIPTLLSNLVSKVPDAQVLADLDHVANWAARNGGDAHRLMITGFCWGGRISWLYAAHNPQLKAAVAWYGKLVGEKTLNSPKHPVDIATDLNAPVLGLYGGQDTGIPLDTVETMRHALRAANAKADIVVYPDAGHAFNADYRPSYHAESAKDGWQRMLAWFSQYGGKKA
;
A
#
# COMPACT_ATOMS: atom_id res chain seq x y z
N LEU A 1 -16.40 14.84 -14.39
CA LEU A 1 -16.50 13.39 -14.59
C LEU A 1 -15.07 12.87 -14.72
N SER A 2 -14.49 12.47 -13.62
CA SER A 2 -13.26 11.69 -13.67
C SER A 2 -13.60 10.46 -14.52
N PRO A 3 -12.92 10.20 -15.64
CA PRO A 3 -13.10 8.93 -16.29
C PRO A 3 -12.88 7.85 -15.24
N ALA A 4 -13.77 6.89 -15.18
CA ALA A 4 -13.54 5.72 -14.38
C ALA A 4 -12.11 5.30 -14.68
N ALA A 5 -11.24 5.28 -13.67
CA ALA A 5 -9.87 4.89 -13.90
C ALA A 5 -9.96 3.47 -14.46
N ALA A 6 -9.71 3.32 -15.73
CA ALA A 6 -9.74 2.02 -16.36
C ALA A 6 -8.66 1.18 -15.68
N PRO A 7 -9.01 0.03 -15.09
CA PRO A 7 -8.02 -0.82 -14.42
C PRO A 7 -6.91 -1.31 -15.36
N HIS A 8 -7.06 -1.06 -16.65
CA HIS A 8 -6.10 -1.38 -17.71
C HIS A 8 -5.44 -0.15 -18.33
N ALA A 9 -5.58 1.04 -17.72
CA ALA A 9 -4.86 2.21 -18.22
C ALA A 9 -3.36 1.95 -18.17
N SER A 10 -2.68 2.19 -19.29
CA SER A 10 -1.23 2.10 -19.33
C SER A 10 -0.61 3.19 -18.47
N THR A 11 0.46 2.88 -17.75
CA THR A 11 1.20 3.85 -16.96
C THR A 11 1.99 4.79 -17.88
N ILE A 12 2.20 6.04 -17.44
CA ILE A 12 3.08 7.00 -18.13
C ILE A 12 4.55 6.58 -17.91
N VAL A 13 4.85 6.08 -16.72
CA VAL A 13 6.18 5.60 -16.35
C VAL A 13 6.19 4.07 -16.42
N SER A 14 7.17 3.52 -17.10
CA SER A 14 7.36 2.08 -17.23
C SER A 14 8.77 1.71 -16.80
N THR A 15 8.90 0.62 -16.05
CA THR A 15 10.19 0.14 -15.54
C THR A 15 10.76 -0.92 -16.45
N PRO A 16 12.01 -0.77 -16.93
CA PRO A 16 12.72 -1.82 -17.67
C PRO A 16 12.85 -3.11 -16.83
N GLU A 17 12.66 -4.26 -17.48
CA GLU A 17 12.65 -5.55 -16.78
C GLU A 17 13.97 -6.35 -16.87
N ASP A 18 14.98 -5.85 -17.57
CA ASP A 18 16.24 -6.58 -17.82
C ASP A 18 17.09 -6.83 -16.55
N ALA A 19 16.93 -6.02 -15.51
CA ALA A 19 17.65 -6.17 -14.23
C ALA A 19 16.81 -6.83 -13.14
N ILE A 20 15.58 -7.23 -13.44
CA ILE A 20 14.64 -7.79 -12.46
C ILE A 20 14.01 -9.09 -12.94
N THR A 21 13.49 -9.85 -12.00
CA THR A 21 12.59 -10.97 -12.25
C THR A 21 11.22 -10.62 -11.72
N ALA A 22 10.19 -10.72 -12.54
CA ALA A 22 8.83 -10.37 -12.16
C ALA A 22 7.82 -11.34 -12.76
N GLY A 23 6.67 -11.50 -12.12
CA GLY A 23 5.61 -12.35 -12.64
C GLY A 23 4.46 -12.53 -11.66
N GLU A 24 3.46 -13.25 -12.15
CA GLU A 24 2.30 -13.65 -11.35
C GLU A 24 2.62 -14.91 -10.52
N THR A 25 1.98 -14.99 -9.37
CA THR A 25 2.07 -16.16 -8.50
C THR A 25 0.75 -16.37 -7.78
N SER A 26 0.68 -17.46 -7.03
CA SER A 26 -0.47 -17.80 -6.19
C SER A 26 0.02 -18.03 -4.76
N ILE A 27 -0.60 -17.36 -3.81
CA ILE A 27 -0.25 -17.44 -2.39
C ILE A 27 -1.38 -18.14 -1.63
N PRO A 28 -1.11 -19.29 -0.98
CA PRO A 28 -2.11 -19.91 -0.14
C PRO A 28 -2.49 -18.99 1.03
N SER A 29 -3.77 -18.70 1.17
CA SER A 29 -4.29 -17.85 2.24
C SER A 29 -5.71 -18.27 2.60
N GLN A 30 -5.94 -18.54 3.87
CA GLN A 30 -7.25 -18.84 4.42
C GLN A 30 -8.02 -19.94 3.64
N GLY A 31 -7.31 -20.98 3.22
CA GLY A 31 -7.89 -22.13 2.49
C GLY A 31 -8.08 -21.91 1.00
N GLU A 32 -7.65 -20.77 0.45
CA GLU A 32 -7.77 -20.44 -0.97
C GLU A 32 -6.42 -20.03 -1.55
N ASN A 33 -6.33 -20.01 -2.87
CA ASN A 33 -5.14 -19.57 -3.59
C ASN A 33 -5.33 -18.13 -4.05
N MET A 34 -4.68 -17.20 -3.37
CA MET A 34 -4.77 -15.77 -3.66
C MET A 34 -3.80 -15.41 -4.79
N PRO A 35 -4.28 -14.81 -5.90
CA PRO A 35 -3.40 -14.31 -6.93
C PRO A 35 -2.55 -13.15 -6.41
N ALA A 36 -1.31 -13.08 -6.87
CA ALA A 36 -0.40 -11.99 -6.52
C ALA A 36 0.58 -11.73 -7.65
N TYR A 37 1.15 -10.54 -7.65
CA TYR A 37 2.27 -10.16 -8.51
C TYR A 37 3.51 -9.93 -7.65
N HIS A 38 4.68 -10.35 -8.12
CA HIS A 38 5.93 -10.09 -7.42
C HIS A 38 7.02 -9.61 -8.38
N ALA A 39 7.97 -8.87 -7.84
CA ALA A 39 9.18 -8.46 -8.55
C ALA A 39 10.37 -8.43 -7.61
N ARG A 40 11.53 -8.80 -8.11
CA ARG A 40 12.78 -8.82 -7.35
C ARG A 40 13.97 -8.54 -8.26
N PRO A 41 15.13 -8.16 -7.72
CA PRO A 41 16.38 -8.14 -8.49
C PRO A 41 16.63 -9.50 -9.15
N ALA A 42 17.12 -9.50 -10.40
CA ALA A 42 17.41 -10.73 -11.14
C ALA A 42 18.52 -11.56 -10.47
N SER A 43 19.43 -10.90 -9.74
CA SER A 43 20.47 -11.55 -8.95
C SER A 43 20.55 -10.93 -7.56
N ALA A 44 20.70 -11.76 -6.53
CA ALA A 44 20.80 -11.31 -5.14
C ALA A 44 21.77 -12.20 -4.36
N ASP A 45 22.54 -11.58 -3.46
CA ASP A 45 23.52 -12.25 -2.60
C ASP A 45 22.92 -12.67 -1.25
N GLY A 46 21.72 -13.19 -1.26
CA GLY A 46 21.05 -13.64 -0.05
C GLY A 46 19.61 -13.11 0.08
N PRO A 47 18.96 -13.28 1.25
CA PRO A 47 17.59 -12.84 1.44
C PRO A 47 17.42 -11.35 1.24
N LEU A 48 16.32 -10.97 0.57
CA LEU A 48 15.98 -9.59 0.22
C LEU A 48 15.07 -8.95 1.26
N PRO A 49 15.19 -7.65 1.50
CA PRO A 49 14.16 -6.95 2.25
C PRO A 49 12.84 -7.01 1.50
N ILE A 50 11.75 -7.21 2.24
CA ILE A 50 10.41 -7.41 1.69
C ILE A 50 9.62 -6.12 1.78
N VAL A 51 8.96 -5.73 0.68
CA VAL A 51 7.94 -4.68 0.68
C VAL A 51 6.63 -5.28 0.15
N ILE A 52 5.63 -5.34 1.00
CA ILE A 52 4.27 -5.65 0.56
C ILE A 52 3.68 -4.37 -0.03
N VAL A 53 3.13 -4.47 -1.25
CA VAL A 53 2.51 -3.35 -1.95
C VAL A 53 1.00 -3.57 -1.97
N VAL A 54 0.26 -2.71 -1.29
CA VAL A 54 -1.19 -2.83 -1.18
C VAL A 54 -1.88 -1.98 -2.23
N GLN A 55 -2.73 -2.63 -3.00
CA GLN A 55 -3.48 -2.12 -4.13
C GLN A 55 -4.33 -0.88 -3.82
N GLU A 56 -4.67 -0.15 -4.87
CA GLU A 56 -5.79 0.77 -4.89
C GLU A 56 -7.12 -0.01 -5.03
N ILE A 57 -8.25 0.69 -5.08
CA ILE A 57 -9.58 0.04 -5.26
C ILE A 57 -9.71 -0.72 -6.59
N PHE A 58 -8.79 -0.52 -7.53
CA PHE A 58 -8.79 -1.14 -8.86
C PHE A 58 -8.06 -2.49 -8.90
N GLY A 59 -7.62 -3.02 -7.78
CA GLY A 59 -6.84 -4.26 -7.71
C GLY A 59 -5.38 -4.08 -8.10
N VAL A 60 -4.73 -5.19 -8.43
CA VAL A 60 -3.33 -5.21 -8.85
C VAL A 60 -3.27 -5.02 -10.37
N HIS A 61 -3.55 -3.80 -10.82
CA HIS A 61 -3.44 -3.41 -12.23
C HIS A 61 -2.01 -3.02 -12.58
N GLU A 62 -1.76 -2.61 -13.84
CA GLU A 62 -0.41 -2.37 -14.35
C GLU A 62 0.38 -1.32 -13.56
N HIS A 63 -0.26 -0.26 -13.08
CA HIS A 63 0.40 0.74 -12.25
C HIS A 63 0.99 0.11 -10.97
N ILE A 64 0.21 -0.70 -10.25
CA ILE A 64 0.68 -1.39 -9.04
C ILE A 64 1.80 -2.38 -9.37
N ARG A 65 1.69 -3.10 -10.49
CA ARG A 65 2.74 -4.01 -10.97
C ARG A 65 4.02 -3.26 -11.25
N ASP A 66 3.93 -2.09 -11.90
CA ASP A 66 5.09 -1.25 -12.17
C ASP A 66 5.74 -0.71 -10.89
N LEU A 67 4.96 -0.36 -9.87
CA LEU A 67 5.50 0.02 -8.57
C LEU A 67 6.32 -1.12 -7.93
N CYS A 68 5.85 -2.37 -8.06
CA CYS A 68 6.63 -3.53 -7.63
C CYS A 68 7.96 -3.64 -8.39
N ARG A 69 7.95 -3.43 -9.70
CA ARG A 69 9.17 -3.43 -10.51
C ARG A 69 10.13 -2.31 -10.13
N ARG A 70 9.62 -1.10 -9.86
CA ARG A 70 10.43 0.02 -9.38
C ARG A 70 11.11 -0.30 -8.04
N LEU A 71 10.39 -0.93 -7.12
CA LEU A 71 10.95 -1.37 -5.84
C LEU A 71 12.00 -2.47 -6.02
N ALA A 72 11.78 -3.38 -6.96
CA ALA A 72 12.77 -4.42 -7.29
C ALA A 72 14.10 -3.82 -7.79
N LEU A 73 14.04 -2.74 -8.58
CA LEU A 73 15.27 -2.01 -8.99
C LEU A 73 16.01 -1.39 -7.81
N GLU A 74 15.31 -1.09 -6.72
CA GLU A 74 15.90 -0.56 -5.49
C GLU A 74 16.39 -1.66 -4.54
N GLY A 75 16.29 -2.93 -4.94
CA GLY A 75 16.81 -4.05 -4.17
C GLY A 75 15.79 -4.79 -3.30
N TYR A 76 14.50 -4.52 -3.44
CA TYR A 76 13.45 -5.14 -2.65
C TYR A 76 12.80 -6.32 -3.36
N LEU A 77 12.35 -7.31 -2.56
CA LEU A 77 11.31 -8.24 -2.99
C LEU A 77 9.96 -7.57 -2.74
N ALA A 78 9.30 -7.15 -3.81
CA ALA A 78 8.00 -6.50 -3.75
C ALA A 78 6.90 -7.49 -4.13
N VAL A 79 5.84 -7.56 -3.32
CA VAL A 79 4.71 -8.49 -3.52
C VAL A 79 3.40 -7.73 -3.39
N ALA A 80 2.56 -7.81 -4.41
CA ALA A 80 1.24 -7.19 -4.45
C ALA A 80 0.15 -8.26 -4.58
N PRO A 81 -0.60 -8.56 -3.50
CA PRO A 81 -1.69 -9.54 -3.54
C PRO A 81 -2.99 -8.94 -4.06
N GLU A 82 -3.80 -9.75 -4.74
CA GLU A 82 -5.17 -9.41 -5.16
C GLU A 82 -6.14 -9.59 -3.98
N LEU A 83 -6.33 -8.54 -3.20
CA LEU A 83 -7.03 -8.62 -1.91
C LEU A 83 -8.55 -8.71 -2.04
N TYR A 84 -9.12 -8.44 -3.22
CA TYR A 84 -10.56 -8.52 -3.46
C TYR A 84 -10.99 -9.85 -4.12
N PHE A 85 -10.08 -10.76 -4.37
CA PHE A 85 -10.31 -11.93 -5.24
C PHE A 85 -11.48 -12.82 -4.79
N ARG A 86 -11.80 -12.85 -3.48
CA ARG A 86 -12.93 -13.64 -2.97
C ARG A 86 -14.28 -12.99 -3.22
N GLN A 87 -14.33 -11.66 -3.19
CA GLN A 87 -15.58 -10.91 -3.33
C GLN A 87 -15.90 -10.55 -4.78
N GLY A 88 -14.91 -10.48 -5.65
CA GLY A 88 -15.12 -10.17 -7.05
C GLY A 88 -13.91 -9.58 -7.74
N ASP A 89 -14.13 -9.05 -8.95
CA ASP A 89 -13.12 -8.44 -9.79
C ASP A 89 -13.43 -6.94 -9.97
N PRO A 90 -12.52 -6.04 -9.59
CA PRO A 90 -12.71 -4.60 -9.83
C PRO A 90 -12.99 -4.24 -11.30
N ASN A 91 -12.50 -5.05 -12.24
CA ASN A 91 -12.71 -4.85 -13.69
C ASN A 91 -14.17 -5.00 -14.12
N ASP A 92 -15.01 -5.63 -13.32
CA ASP A 92 -16.43 -5.82 -13.60
C ASP A 92 -17.26 -4.56 -13.37
N TYR A 93 -16.65 -3.48 -12.87
CA TYR A 93 -17.33 -2.24 -12.51
C TYR A 93 -16.87 -1.08 -13.41
N SER A 94 -17.84 -0.31 -13.92
CA SER A 94 -17.59 0.80 -14.85
C SER A 94 -17.45 2.16 -14.17
N ASP A 95 -17.89 2.28 -12.91
CA ASP A 95 -17.83 3.52 -12.15
C ASP A 95 -17.38 3.30 -10.71
N ILE A 96 -16.78 4.32 -10.12
CA ILE A 96 -16.24 4.26 -8.75
C ILE A 96 -17.33 4.07 -7.69
N PRO A 97 -18.47 4.80 -7.71
CA PRO A 97 -19.51 4.59 -6.70
C PRO A 97 -20.02 3.15 -6.62
N THR A 98 -20.25 2.50 -7.76
CA THR A 98 -20.69 1.11 -7.81
C THR A 98 -19.60 0.15 -7.35
N LEU A 99 -18.35 0.38 -7.75
CA LEU A 99 -17.19 -0.38 -7.26
C LEU A 99 -17.09 -0.32 -5.74
N LEU A 100 -17.21 0.87 -5.16
CA LEU A 100 -17.12 1.06 -3.71
C LEU A 100 -18.26 0.34 -2.98
N SER A 101 -19.50 0.50 -3.42
CA SER A 101 -20.68 -0.05 -2.72
C SER A 101 -20.82 -1.57 -2.91
N ASN A 102 -20.48 -2.11 -4.08
CA ASN A 102 -20.74 -3.51 -4.41
C ASN A 102 -19.52 -4.43 -4.24
N LEU A 103 -18.32 -3.90 -4.21
CA LEU A 103 -17.11 -4.70 -4.03
C LEU A 103 -16.30 -4.27 -2.81
N VAL A 104 -15.76 -3.06 -2.80
CA VAL A 104 -14.80 -2.61 -1.78
C VAL A 104 -15.40 -2.69 -0.37
N SER A 105 -16.65 -2.26 -0.19
CA SER A 105 -17.35 -2.30 1.10
C SER A 105 -17.62 -3.72 1.61
N LYS A 106 -17.53 -4.73 0.73
CA LYS A 106 -17.79 -6.14 1.07
C LYS A 106 -16.54 -6.87 1.53
N VAL A 107 -15.38 -6.25 1.45
CA VAL A 107 -14.10 -6.86 1.83
C VAL A 107 -13.78 -6.50 3.29
N PRO A 108 -13.83 -7.46 4.23
CA PRO A 108 -13.56 -7.17 5.64
C PRO A 108 -12.08 -6.85 5.87
N ASP A 109 -11.80 -5.84 6.70
CA ASP A 109 -10.44 -5.53 7.13
C ASP A 109 -9.74 -6.75 7.75
N ALA A 110 -10.45 -7.53 8.56
CA ALA A 110 -9.90 -8.74 9.18
C ALA A 110 -9.40 -9.75 8.15
N GLN A 111 -10.12 -9.94 7.05
CA GLN A 111 -9.70 -10.80 5.94
C GLN A 111 -8.43 -10.26 5.27
N VAL A 112 -8.39 -8.96 5.02
CA VAL A 112 -7.23 -8.31 4.39
C VAL A 112 -5.99 -8.46 5.26
N LEU A 113 -6.08 -8.18 6.54
CA LEU A 113 -4.94 -8.28 7.46
C LEU A 113 -4.42 -9.72 7.57
N ALA A 114 -5.30 -10.71 7.59
CA ALA A 114 -4.92 -12.12 7.57
C ALA A 114 -4.27 -12.51 6.24
N ASP A 115 -4.79 -12.04 5.11
CA ASP A 115 -4.15 -12.26 3.80
C ASP A 115 -2.74 -11.68 3.76
N LEU A 116 -2.54 -10.50 4.30
CA LEU A 116 -1.22 -9.86 4.34
C LEU A 116 -0.22 -10.63 5.21
N ASP A 117 -0.67 -11.27 6.29
CA ASP A 117 0.18 -12.16 7.09
C ASP A 117 0.66 -13.35 6.25
N HIS A 118 -0.22 -13.94 5.42
CA HIS A 118 0.17 -15.02 4.51
C HIS A 118 1.11 -14.54 3.41
N VAL A 119 0.95 -13.32 2.92
CA VAL A 119 1.90 -12.72 1.97
C VAL A 119 3.29 -12.57 2.60
N ALA A 120 3.37 -12.07 3.82
CA ALA A 120 4.63 -11.93 4.55
C ALA A 120 5.33 -13.30 4.72
N ASN A 121 4.60 -14.33 5.09
CA ASN A 121 5.12 -15.68 5.23
C ASN A 121 5.58 -16.26 3.89
N TRP A 122 4.81 -16.07 2.82
CA TRP A 122 5.19 -16.51 1.48
C TRP A 122 6.49 -15.83 1.03
N ALA A 123 6.59 -14.52 1.20
CA ALA A 123 7.76 -13.75 0.80
C ALA A 123 9.02 -14.23 1.54
N ALA A 124 8.92 -14.50 2.84
CA ALA A 124 10.03 -15.03 3.63
C ALA A 124 10.50 -16.40 3.15
N ARG A 125 9.60 -17.23 2.61
CA ARG A 125 9.92 -18.56 2.05
C ARG A 125 10.39 -18.50 0.60
N ASN A 126 10.25 -17.35 -0.05
CA ASN A 126 10.55 -17.18 -1.48
C ASN A 126 11.63 -16.12 -1.70
N GLY A 127 12.67 -16.11 -0.88
CA GLY A 127 13.84 -15.28 -1.05
C GLY A 127 13.82 -13.98 -0.26
N GLY A 128 12.80 -13.73 0.55
CA GLY A 128 12.71 -12.57 1.44
C GLY A 128 13.33 -12.82 2.82
N ASP A 129 13.68 -11.73 3.48
CA ASP A 129 14.15 -11.72 4.86
C ASP A 129 12.99 -11.32 5.79
N ALA A 130 12.52 -12.28 6.61
CA ALA A 130 11.42 -12.07 7.55
C ALA A 130 11.70 -10.97 8.59
N HIS A 131 12.96 -10.63 8.83
CA HIS A 131 13.37 -9.58 9.77
C HIS A 131 13.46 -8.20 9.13
N ARG A 132 13.21 -8.09 7.83
CA ARG A 132 13.19 -6.84 7.07
C ARG A 132 11.89 -6.72 6.26
N LEU A 133 10.77 -6.81 6.98
CA LEU A 133 9.43 -6.74 6.41
C LEU A 133 8.88 -5.32 6.50
N MET A 134 8.47 -4.77 5.36
CA MET A 134 7.88 -3.44 5.23
C MET A 134 6.61 -3.50 4.40
N ILE A 135 5.80 -2.45 4.49
CA ILE A 135 4.57 -2.32 3.71
C ILE A 135 4.41 -0.91 3.17
N THR A 136 3.86 -0.80 1.99
CA THR A 136 3.33 0.45 1.45
C THR A 136 2.00 0.18 0.77
N GLY A 137 1.16 1.19 0.69
CA GLY A 137 -0.14 1.07 0.05
C GLY A 137 -0.67 2.43 -0.39
N PHE A 138 -1.60 2.40 -1.32
CA PHE A 138 -2.07 3.57 -2.06
C PHE A 138 -3.58 3.68 -1.97
N CYS A 139 -4.11 4.84 -1.59
CA CYS A 139 -5.54 5.08 -1.47
C CYS A 139 -6.16 4.13 -0.41
N TRP A 140 -7.06 3.24 -0.80
CA TRP A 140 -7.55 2.17 0.06
C TRP A 140 -6.39 1.39 0.71
N GLY A 141 -5.36 1.09 -0.07
CA GLY A 141 -4.16 0.42 0.41
C GLY A 141 -3.32 1.25 1.38
N GLY A 142 -3.40 2.57 1.30
CA GLY A 142 -2.77 3.47 2.28
C GLY A 142 -3.41 3.34 3.66
N ARG A 143 -4.73 3.27 3.71
CA ARG A 143 -5.47 2.98 4.95
C ARG A 143 -5.07 1.63 5.53
N ILE A 144 -5.00 0.60 4.69
CA ILE A 144 -4.59 -0.75 5.10
C ILE A 144 -3.16 -0.75 5.66
N SER A 145 -2.26 0.05 5.10
CA SER A 145 -0.87 0.13 5.60
C SER A 145 -0.80 0.63 7.04
N TRP A 146 -1.63 1.61 7.42
CA TRP A 146 -1.77 2.04 8.81
C TRP A 146 -2.27 0.89 9.69
N LEU A 147 -3.33 0.22 9.27
CA LEU A 147 -3.94 -0.87 10.04
C LEU A 147 -2.96 -2.05 10.21
N TYR A 148 -2.23 -2.37 9.15
CA TYR A 148 -1.24 -3.46 9.20
C TYR A 148 -0.09 -3.16 10.17
N ALA A 149 0.33 -1.91 10.27
CA ALA A 149 1.36 -1.50 11.22
C ALA A 149 0.92 -1.70 12.69
N ALA A 150 -0.37 -1.62 12.96
CA ALA A 150 -0.93 -1.94 14.27
C ALA A 150 -1.18 -3.45 14.46
N HIS A 151 -1.33 -4.19 13.37
CA HIS A 151 -1.67 -5.62 13.37
C HIS A 151 -0.45 -6.53 13.51
N ASN A 152 0.64 -6.24 12.78
CA ASN A 152 1.79 -7.13 12.73
C ASN A 152 2.96 -6.63 13.58
N PRO A 153 3.27 -7.30 14.71
CA PRO A 153 4.37 -6.87 15.57
C PRO A 153 5.76 -7.07 14.96
N GLN A 154 5.88 -7.79 13.85
CA GLN A 154 7.15 -8.04 13.14
C GLN A 154 7.43 -6.99 12.05
N LEU A 155 6.45 -6.14 11.72
CA LEU A 155 6.64 -5.10 10.72
C LEU A 155 7.70 -4.10 11.16
N LYS A 156 8.59 -3.69 10.25
CA LYS A 156 9.69 -2.76 10.53
C LYS A 156 9.39 -1.32 10.14
N ALA A 157 8.62 -1.11 9.06
CA ALA A 157 8.26 0.22 8.58
C ALA A 157 7.03 0.14 7.67
N ALA A 158 6.28 1.24 7.62
CA ALA A 158 5.14 1.39 6.72
C ALA A 158 5.14 2.77 6.09
N VAL A 159 4.69 2.86 4.84
CA VAL A 159 4.44 4.13 4.14
C VAL A 159 3.03 4.09 3.57
N ALA A 160 2.21 5.02 4.03
CA ALA A 160 0.79 5.09 3.70
C ALA A 160 0.53 6.30 2.79
N TRP A 161 0.19 6.05 1.53
CA TRP A 161 -0.09 7.07 0.54
C TRP A 161 -1.59 7.38 0.51
N TYR A 162 -1.95 8.61 0.80
CA TYR A 162 -3.31 9.17 0.74
C TYR A 162 -4.41 8.17 1.16
N GLY A 163 -4.17 7.47 2.26
CA GLY A 163 -5.16 6.57 2.87
C GLY A 163 -6.09 7.32 3.82
N LYS A 164 -7.37 6.97 3.79
CA LYS A 164 -8.37 7.55 4.68
C LYS A 164 -7.99 7.33 6.15
N LEU A 165 -8.09 8.38 6.96
CA LEU A 165 -7.64 8.38 8.36
C LEU A 165 -8.78 8.27 9.35
N VAL A 166 -9.91 8.87 9.02
CA VAL A 166 -11.12 8.93 9.85
C VAL A 166 -12.32 8.51 9.00
N GLY A 167 -13.23 7.77 9.55
CA GLY A 167 -14.42 7.34 8.83
C GLY A 167 -15.47 6.69 9.71
N GLU A 168 -16.58 6.32 9.10
CA GLU A 168 -17.63 5.59 9.76
C GLU A 168 -17.17 4.18 10.11
N LYS A 169 -17.47 3.74 11.33
CA LYS A 169 -17.21 2.37 11.78
C LYS A 169 -18.32 1.45 11.30
N THR A 170 -17.92 0.39 10.61
CA THR A 170 -18.82 -0.65 10.12
C THR A 170 -18.36 -2.01 10.61
N LEU A 171 -19.18 -3.04 10.37
CA LEU A 171 -18.81 -4.41 10.71
C LEU A 171 -17.51 -4.84 9.97
N ASN A 172 -17.37 -4.47 8.70
CA ASN A 172 -16.18 -4.79 7.89
C ASN A 172 -14.99 -3.86 8.16
N SER A 173 -15.24 -2.67 8.68
CA SER A 173 -14.20 -1.67 9.01
C SER A 173 -14.45 -1.12 10.42
N PRO A 174 -14.16 -1.93 11.46
CA PRO A 174 -14.49 -1.55 12.85
C PRO A 174 -13.56 -0.48 13.43
N LYS A 175 -12.37 -0.33 12.86
CA LYS A 175 -11.38 0.67 13.26
C LYS A 175 -10.81 1.38 12.05
N HIS A 176 -10.54 2.67 12.20
CA HIS A 176 -9.80 3.46 11.21
C HIS A 176 -8.41 3.83 11.74
N PRO A 177 -7.50 4.36 10.91
CA PRO A 177 -6.16 4.69 11.37
C PRO A 177 -6.12 5.54 12.65
N VAL A 178 -7.02 6.51 12.79
CA VAL A 178 -7.09 7.34 13.99
C VAL A 178 -7.35 6.53 15.27
N ASP A 179 -8.04 5.39 15.15
CA ASP A 179 -8.39 4.53 16.28
C ASP A 179 -7.25 3.60 16.72
N ILE A 180 -6.21 3.45 15.89
CA ILE A 180 -5.10 2.51 16.16
C ILE A 180 -3.76 3.23 16.41
N ALA A 181 -3.78 4.53 16.61
CA ALA A 181 -2.55 5.32 16.81
C ALA A 181 -1.72 4.84 18.02
N THR A 182 -2.37 4.31 19.06
CA THR A 182 -1.71 3.75 20.25
C THR A 182 -1.12 2.36 20.04
N ASP A 183 -1.48 1.69 18.95
CA ASP A 183 -1.18 0.26 18.73
C ASP A 183 -0.11 0.03 17.66
N LEU A 184 0.49 1.09 17.11
CA LEU A 184 1.49 0.97 16.05
C LEU A 184 2.74 0.22 16.53
N ASN A 185 3.09 -0.86 15.84
CA ASN A 185 4.28 -1.66 16.09
C ASN A 185 5.50 -1.19 15.29
N ALA A 186 5.29 -0.37 14.27
CA ALA A 186 6.34 0.09 13.36
C ALA A 186 6.20 1.58 13.06
N PRO A 187 7.31 2.27 12.74
CA PRO A 187 7.24 3.65 12.25
C PRO A 187 6.42 3.76 10.96
N VAL A 188 5.52 4.73 10.90
CA VAL A 188 4.65 4.96 9.74
C VAL A 188 4.86 6.37 9.18
N LEU A 189 5.12 6.45 7.88
CA LEU A 189 5.13 7.69 7.11
C LEU A 189 3.83 7.81 6.32
N GLY A 190 3.07 8.85 6.57
CA GLY A 190 1.87 9.19 5.79
C GLY A 190 2.19 10.27 4.76
N LEU A 191 1.75 10.08 3.52
CA LEU A 191 1.95 11.02 2.41
C LEU A 191 0.59 11.43 1.86
N TYR A 192 0.24 12.70 1.99
CA TYR A 192 -1.10 13.22 1.74
C TYR A 192 -1.09 14.44 0.83
N GLY A 193 -2.18 14.65 0.09
CA GLY A 193 -2.37 15.80 -0.76
C GLY A 193 -3.22 16.88 -0.07
N GLY A 194 -2.76 18.14 -0.12
CA GLY A 194 -3.48 19.28 0.46
C GLY A 194 -4.77 19.64 -0.28
N GLN A 195 -4.91 19.20 -1.54
CA GLN A 195 -6.10 19.41 -2.38
C GLN A 195 -7.00 18.18 -2.45
N ASP A 196 -6.76 17.17 -1.64
CA ASP A 196 -7.56 15.95 -1.59
C ASP A 196 -8.88 16.22 -0.88
N THR A 197 -9.98 16.29 -1.63
CA THR A 197 -11.32 16.53 -1.09
C THR A 197 -11.90 15.32 -0.36
N GLY A 198 -11.41 14.11 -0.65
CA GLY A 198 -11.80 12.87 0.02
C GLY A 198 -11.12 12.67 1.36
N ILE A 199 -10.03 13.39 1.63
CA ILE A 199 -9.28 13.36 2.89
C ILE A 199 -9.02 14.80 3.32
N PRO A 200 -10.03 15.47 3.93
CA PRO A 200 -9.90 16.86 4.35
C PRO A 200 -8.75 17.05 5.35
N LEU A 201 -8.11 18.22 5.31
CA LEU A 201 -6.96 18.53 6.17
C LEU A 201 -7.28 18.47 7.67
N ASP A 202 -8.53 18.72 8.08
CA ASP A 202 -8.95 18.54 9.46
C ASP A 202 -8.81 17.10 9.94
N THR A 203 -9.03 16.11 9.06
CA THR A 203 -8.82 14.68 9.38
C THR A 203 -7.34 14.36 9.53
N VAL A 204 -6.47 14.99 8.74
CA VAL A 204 -5.03 14.88 8.88
C VAL A 204 -4.57 15.45 10.24
N GLU A 205 -5.09 16.60 10.64
CA GLU A 205 -4.77 17.19 11.95
C GLU A 205 -5.31 16.35 13.11
N THR A 206 -6.50 15.75 12.97
CA THR A 206 -7.03 14.79 13.94
C THR A 206 -6.09 13.60 14.11
N MET A 207 -5.58 13.06 13.01
CA MET A 207 -4.61 11.95 13.05
C MET A 207 -3.28 12.39 13.69
N ARG A 208 -2.76 13.54 13.32
CA ARG A 208 -1.53 14.08 13.92
C ARG A 208 -1.67 14.23 15.43
N HIS A 209 -2.83 14.74 15.89
CA HIS A 209 -3.11 14.86 17.32
C HIS A 209 -3.12 13.49 18.01
N ALA A 210 -3.78 12.49 17.43
CA ALA A 210 -3.82 11.13 17.97
C ALA A 210 -2.43 10.51 18.04
N LEU A 211 -1.60 10.70 17.01
CA LEU A 211 -0.22 10.20 16.99
C LEU A 211 0.65 10.86 18.05
N ARG A 212 0.53 12.16 18.26
CA ARG A 212 1.27 12.88 19.33
C ARG A 212 0.83 12.42 20.71
N ALA A 213 -0.47 12.29 20.95
CA ALA A 213 -1.01 11.82 22.21
C ALA A 213 -0.56 10.39 22.54
N ALA A 214 -0.39 9.55 21.53
CA ALA A 214 0.10 8.18 21.66
C ALA A 214 1.63 8.10 21.77
N ASN A 215 2.35 9.21 21.59
CA ASN A 215 3.80 9.22 21.42
C ASN A 215 4.26 8.22 20.33
N ALA A 216 3.51 8.13 19.26
CA ALA A 216 3.75 7.19 18.19
C ALA A 216 4.91 7.65 17.29
N LYS A 217 5.69 6.69 16.82
CA LYS A 217 6.74 6.94 15.84
C LYS A 217 6.12 7.00 14.44
N ALA A 218 5.64 8.17 14.08
CA ALA A 218 4.97 8.39 12.80
C ALA A 218 5.17 9.84 12.36
N ASP A 219 5.16 10.05 11.05
CA ASP A 219 5.25 11.37 10.45
C ASP A 219 4.24 11.47 9.31
N ILE A 220 3.68 12.65 9.10
CA ILE A 220 2.75 12.94 8.02
C ILE A 220 3.27 14.15 7.24
N VAL A 221 3.47 13.95 5.94
CA VAL A 221 3.84 15.01 5.00
C VAL A 221 2.63 15.35 4.14
N VAL A 222 2.29 16.63 4.06
CA VAL A 222 1.22 17.14 3.20
C VAL A 222 1.83 17.90 2.04
N TYR A 223 1.48 17.52 0.82
CA TYR A 223 1.84 18.21 -0.42
C TYR A 223 0.73 19.20 -0.77
N PRO A 224 0.96 20.54 -0.60
CA PRO A 224 -0.13 21.51 -0.66
C PRO A 224 -0.87 21.55 -2.00
N ASP A 225 -0.15 21.28 -3.10
CA ASP A 225 -0.67 21.40 -4.46
C ASP A 225 -1.16 20.09 -5.05
N ALA A 226 -1.04 18.98 -4.32
CA ALA A 226 -1.42 17.66 -4.78
C ALA A 226 -2.84 17.29 -4.35
N GLY A 227 -3.55 16.58 -5.22
CA GLY A 227 -4.86 15.98 -4.92
C GLY A 227 -4.75 14.53 -4.51
N HIS A 228 -5.89 13.84 -4.49
CA HIS A 228 -5.96 12.41 -4.21
C HIS A 228 -5.24 11.61 -5.31
N ALA A 229 -4.54 10.56 -4.93
CA ALA A 229 -3.81 9.68 -5.84
C ALA A 229 -2.72 10.37 -6.67
N PHE A 230 -2.02 11.33 -6.08
CA PHE A 230 -1.02 12.11 -6.80
C PHE A 230 0.19 11.31 -7.31
N ASN A 231 0.42 10.10 -6.82
CA ASN A 231 1.46 9.19 -7.32
C ASN A 231 0.99 8.31 -8.49
N ALA A 232 -0.29 8.31 -8.80
CA ALA A 232 -0.87 7.47 -9.85
C ALA A 232 -0.71 8.14 -11.22
N ASP A 233 0.33 7.77 -11.94
CA ASP A 233 0.75 8.41 -13.21
C ASP A 233 -0.21 8.17 -14.38
N TYR A 234 -1.19 7.30 -14.21
CA TYR A 234 -2.26 7.05 -15.18
C TYR A 234 -3.53 7.91 -14.95
N ARG A 235 -3.56 8.71 -13.87
CA ARG A 235 -4.73 9.52 -13.48
C ARG A 235 -4.50 11.00 -13.70
N PRO A 236 -5.59 11.78 -13.96
CA PRO A 236 -5.48 13.24 -14.10
C PRO A 236 -4.94 13.95 -12.84
N SER A 237 -5.10 13.34 -11.66
CA SER A 237 -4.60 13.88 -10.40
C SER A 237 -3.10 13.67 -10.17
N TYR A 238 -2.40 13.01 -11.10
CA TYR A 238 -0.96 12.81 -11.00
C TYR A 238 -0.24 14.15 -10.86
N HIS A 239 0.62 14.24 -9.84
CA HIS A 239 1.45 15.40 -9.58
C HIS A 239 2.91 14.96 -9.50
N ALA A 240 3.63 15.11 -10.60
CA ALA A 240 4.97 14.52 -10.80
C ALA A 240 5.96 14.92 -9.71
N GLU A 241 5.99 16.18 -9.31
CA GLU A 241 6.90 16.70 -8.30
C GLU A 241 6.64 16.07 -6.92
N SER A 242 5.37 16.03 -6.49
CA SER A 242 4.96 15.42 -5.23
C SER A 242 5.18 13.91 -5.24
N ALA A 243 4.88 13.25 -6.37
CA ALA A 243 5.12 11.81 -6.53
C ALA A 243 6.59 11.47 -6.39
N LYS A 244 7.47 12.24 -7.01
CA LYS A 244 8.92 12.05 -6.95
C LYS A 244 9.45 12.26 -5.52
N ASP A 245 9.05 13.33 -4.87
CA ASP A 245 9.47 13.61 -3.49
C ASP A 245 8.94 12.54 -2.53
N GLY A 246 7.68 12.16 -2.66
CA GLY A 246 7.09 11.10 -1.84
C GLY A 246 7.78 9.76 -2.01
N TRP A 247 8.13 9.39 -3.24
CA TRP A 247 8.87 8.17 -3.52
C TRP A 247 10.25 8.18 -2.85
N GLN A 248 10.98 9.27 -2.95
CA GLN A 248 12.29 9.42 -2.30
C GLN A 248 12.17 9.34 -0.78
N ARG A 249 11.14 9.96 -0.19
CA ARG A 249 10.88 9.89 1.26
C ARG A 249 10.52 8.46 1.69
N MET A 250 9.75 7.73 0.89
CA MET A 250 9.43 6.33 1.16
C MET A 250 10.71 5.48 1.18
N LEU A 251 11.56 5.60 0.19
CA LEU A 251 12.83 4.85 0.14
C LEU A 251 13.73 5.19 1.32
N ALA A 252 13.82 6.46 1.70
CA ALA A 252 14.59 6.91 2.87
C ALA A 252 14.01 6.35 4.18
N TRP A 253 12.68 6.31 4.31
CA TRP A 253 11.98 5.74 5.47
C TRP A 253 12.28 4.25 5.61
N PHE A 254 12.16 3.50 4.53
CA PHE A 254 12.49 2.08 4.50
C PHE A 254 13.96 1.82 4.81
N SER A 255 14.86 2.63 4.27
CA SER A 255 16.30 2.53 4.57
C SER A 255 16.60 2.77 6.05
N GLN A 256 15.92 3.73 6.66
CA GLN A 256 16.14 4.10 8.06
C GLN A 256 15.59 3.06 9.05
N TYR A 257 14.41 2.53 8.78
CA TYR A 257 13.66 1.70 9.74
C TYR A 257 13.50 0.23 9.32
N GLY A 258 13.77 -0.10 8.07
CA GLY A 258 13.48 -1.41 7.49
C GLY A 258 14.31 -2.58 7.99
N GLY A 259 15.19 -2.35 8.93
CA GLY A 259 16.10 -3.36 9.45
C GLY A 259 17.42 -3.42 8.70
N LYS A 260 18.46 -3.86 9.37
CA LYS A 260 19.79 -4.05 8.77
C LYS A 260 19.89 -5.46 8.20
N LYS A 261 20.63 -5.59 7.12
CA LYS A 261 21.04 -6.90 6.60
C LYS A 261 21.75 -7.65 7.73
N ALA A 262 21.30 -8.87 7.98
CA ALA A 262 21.93 -9.75 8.95
C ALA A 262 23.38 -10.09 8.53
#